data_1750c0739f4eeaf53c0fb675b5ed09a8
#
_entry.id   1750c0739f4eeaf53c0fb675b5ed09a8
#
_cell.length_a   1.000
_cell.length_b   1.000
_cell.length_c   1.000
_cell.angle_alpha   90.00
_cell.angle_beta   90.00
_cell.angle_gamma   90.00
#
_symmetry.space_group_name_H-M   'P 1'
#
loop_
_entity.id
_entity.type
_entity.pdbx_description
1 polymer ?
#
loop_
_entity_poly.entity_id
_entity_poly.type
_entity_poly.pdbx_seq_one_letter_code
_entity_poly.pdbx_strand_id
1 'polypeptide(L)'
;MKYKMIASDMDGTLVNDKSELTERTKQAIIKAVDAGVLFVAATGRPFSNVQNVNGLFDKDMPFIIFNGAAAYMGKSEKLLFERFLDFDLAKETFDIGQKLGIAQIVWTGPRLWGNRRCDKTVRYESISKNLSMSIVTDLAAIKDEVDGISKVLWIDDPAKVKELSAEMCAHFGTRLKCVSSMPHFLEFISNDAGKGTALEEIAKLYGIDRSEIIAIGDGQNDICMLKYAGFGVAVENAPDEVKAVCDYVTLSNNDDGVAEVIEKFILK
;
A
#
# COMPACT_ATOMS: atom_id res chain seq x y z
N MET A 1 9.66 16.12 -21.73
CA MET A 1 8.54 15.89 -20.79
C MET A 1 9.02 16.28 -19.39
N LYS A 2 8.24 17.05 -18.64
CA LYS A 2 8.64 17.52 -17.30
C LYS A 2 8.64 16.37 -16.28
N TYR A 3 7.60 15.54 -16.30
CA TYR A 3 7.45 14.43 -15.37
C TYR A 3 7.80 13.10 -16.03
N LYS A 4 8.59 12.29 -15.32
CA LYS A 4 9.09 10.99 -15.78
C LYS A 4 8.49 9.82 -15.01
N MET A 5 7.84 10.10 -13.88
CA MET A 5 7.20 9.08 -13.04
C MET A 5 5.86 9.56 -12.53
N ILE A 6 4.90 8.64 -12.47
CA ILE A 6 3.61 8.81 -11.79
C ILE A 6 3.48 7.69 -10.77
N ALA A 7 3.29 8.05 -9.51
CA ALA A 7 2.92 7.12 -8.45
C ALA A 7 1.45 7.35 -8.07
N SER A 8 0.65 6.30 -8.05
CA SER A 8 -0.77 6.39 -7.68
C SER A 8 -1.10 5.38 -6.59
N ASP A 9 -1.80 5.83 -5.54
CA ASP A 9 -2.53 4.92 -4.69
C ASP A 9 -3.59 4.16 -5.50
N MET A 10 -4.06 3.03 -4.98
CA MET A 10 -5.03 2.18 -5.65
C MET A 10 -6.46 2.41 -5.14
N ASP A 11 -6.70 2.16 -3.87
CA ASP A 11 -8.04 2.13 -3.29
C ASP A 11 -8.55 3.55 -2.99
N GLY A 12 -9.65 3.97 -3.61
CA GLY A 12 -10.13 5.34 -3.47
C GLY A 12 -9.40 6.37 -4.33
N THR A 13 -8.42 5.94 -5.13
CA THR A 13 -7.63 6.81 -6.03
C THR A 13 -7.63 6.30 -7.46
N LEU A 14 -6.95 5.18 -7.74
CA LEU A 14 -6.81 4.62 -9.09
C LEU A 14 -8.05 3.84 -9.52
N VAL A 15 -8.67 3.12 -8.59
CA VAL A 15 -9.88 2.33 -8.83
C VAL A 15 -11.10 3.03 -8.22
N ASN A 16 -12.26 2.83 -8.88
CA ASN A 16 -13.54 3.36 -8.40
C ASN A 16 -14.05 2.59 -7.17
N ASP A 17 -15.19 3.00 -6.60
CA ASP A 17 -15.80 2.38 -5.41
C ASP A 17 -16.22 0.92 -5.62
N LYS A 18 -16.28 0.45 -6.87
CA LYS A 18 -16.49 -0.95 -7.23
C LYS A 18 -15.19 -1.74 -7.35
N SER A 19 -14.04 -1.13 -7.02
CA SER A 19 -12.69 -1.68 -7.20
C SER A 19 -12.36 -2.01 -8.67
N GLU A 20 -12.91 -1.23 -9.60
CA GLU A 20 -12.68 -1.36 -11.04
C GLU A 20 -11.77 -0.23 -11.54
N LEU A 21 -10.83 -0.57 -12.42
CA LEU A 21 -10.10 0.40 -13.22
C LEU A 21 -10.92 0.73 -14.47
N THR A 22 -11.30 1.98 -14.65
CA THR A 22 -12.08 2.41 -15.81
C THR A 22 -11.25 2.33 -17.09
N GLU A 23 -11.91 2.21 -18.23
CA GLU A 23 -11.22 2.15 -19.52
C GLU A 23 -10.49 3.48 -19.84
N ARG A 24 -11.04 4.64 -19.45
CA ARG A 24 -10.38 5.94 -19.64
C ARG A 24 -9.08 6.00 -18.85
N THR A 25 -9.10 5.66 -17.58
CA THR A 25 -7.91 5.67 -16.71
C THR A 25 -6.87 4.67 -17.22
N LYS A 26 -7.30 3.47 -17.63
CA LYS A 26 -6.42 2.47 -18.24
C LYS A 26 -5.73 3.00 -19.49
N GLN A 27 -6.46 3.60 -20.43
CA GLN A 27 -5.90 4.13 -21.66
C GLN A 27 -4.97 5.33 -21.42
N ALA A 28 -5.29 6.19 -20.44
CA ALA A 28 -4.40 7.29 -20.07
C ALA A 28 -3.05 6.78 -19.54
N ILE A 29 -3.08 5.76 -18.67
CA ILE A 29 -1.86 5.15 -18.13
C ILE A 29 -1.04 4.49 -19.25
N ILE A 30 -1.67 3.71 -20.13
CA ILE A 30 -0.98 3.07 -21.27
C ILE A 30 -0.27 4.12 -22.12
N LYS A 31 -0.96 5.20 -22.50
CA LYS A 31 -0.37 6.30 -23.29
C LYS A 31 0.82 6.97 -22.58
N ALA A 32 0.72 7.19 -21.26
CA ALA A 32 1.82 7.75 -20.47
C ALA A 32 3.04 6.82 -20.47
N VAL A 33 2.81 5.52 -20.27
CA VAL A 33 3.84 4.48 -20.28
C VAL A 33 4.49 4.36 -21.66
N ASP A 34 3.72 4.42 -22.74
CA ASP A 34 4.23 4.40 -24.11
C ASP A 34 5.04 5.66 -24.44
N ALA A 35 4.68 6.80 -23.84
CA ALA A 35 5.45 8.03 -23.91
C ALA A 35 6.74 8.01 -23.06
N GLY A 36 7.02 6.92 -22.33
CA GLY A 36 8.24 6.73 -21.53
C GLY A 36 8.13 7.12 -20.07
N VAL A 37 6.92 7.38 -19.56
CA VAL A 37 6.70 7.65 -18.12
C VAL A 37 6.66 6.34 -17.37
N LEU A 38 7.36 6.27 -16.22
CA LEU A 38 7.28 5.14 -15.31
C LEU A 38 5.99 5.27 -14.46
N PHE A 39 5.12 4.28 -14.53
CA PHE A 39 3.94 4.20 -13.66
C PHE A 39 4.22 3.28 -12.47
N VAL A 40 3.90 3.74 -11.27
CA VAL A 40 4.08 3.02 -10.00
C VAL A 40 2.74 2.98 -9.27
N ALA A 41 2.20 1.80 -9.03
CA ALA A 41 1.05 1.66 -8.13
C ALA A 41 1.55 1.46 -6.69
N ALA A 42 0.98 2.20 -5.73
CA ALA A 42 1.40 2.17 -4.32
C ALA A 42 0.20 1.86 -3.42
N THR A 43 0.19 0.72 -2.76
CA THR A 43 -0.98 0.21 -2.02
C THR A 43 -0.63 -0.45 -0.70
N GLY A 44 -1.63 -0.55 0.20
CA GLY A 44 -1.57 -1.44 1.38
C GLY A 44 -1.82 -2.91 1.07
N ARG A 45 -2.27 -3.24 -0.15
CA ARG A 45 -2.57 -4.60 -0.58
C ARG A 45 -1.32 -5.47 -0.66
N PRO A 46 -1.46 -6.82 -0.52
CA PRO A 46 -0.41 -7.77 -0.89
C PRO A 46 -0.26 -7.87 -2.42
N PHE A 47 0.89 -8.39 -2.88
CA PHE A 47 1.19 -8.52 -4.31
C PHE A 47 0.15 -9.37 -5.07
N SER A 48 -0.37 -10.43 -4.46
CA SER A 48 -1.44 -11.25 -5.05
C SER A 48 -2.70 -10.46 -5.44
N ASN A 49 -2.97 -9.34 -4.79
CA ASN A 49 -4.18 -8.54 -5.00
C ASN A 49 -3.99 -7.37 -5.97
N VAL A 50 -2.78 -7.15 -6.50
CA VAL A 50 -2.50 -6.11 -7.51
C VAL A 50 -2.45 -6.65 -8.95
N GLN A 51 -2.61 -7.96 -9.14
CA GLN A 51 -2.51 -8.65 -10.43
C GLN A 51 -3.48 -8.09 -11.49
N ASN A 52 -4.65 -7.60 -11.08
CA ASN A 52 -5.63 -7.01 -12.01
C ASN A 52 -5.11 -5.76 -12.71
N VAL A 53 -4.26 -4.97 -12.03
CA VAL A 53 -3.61 -3.78 -12.59
C VAL A 53 -2.36 -4.18 -13.37
N ASN A 54 -1.61 -5.15 -12.86
CA ASN A 54 -0.40 -5.66 -13.50
C ASN A 54 -0.65 -6.19 -14.92
N GLY A 55 -1.74 -6.92 -15.13
CA GLY A 55 -2.10 -7.49 -16.45
C GLY A 55 -2.44 -6.46 -17.53
N LEU A 56 -2.51 -5.17 -17.19
CA LEU A 56 -2.89 -4.11 -18.12
C LEU A 56 -1.71 -3.56 -18.94
N PHE A 57 -0.49 -3.81 -18.50
CA PHE A 57 0.70 -3.21 -19.12
C PHE A 57 1.53 -4.25 -19.85
N ASP A 58 2.01 -3.90 -21.05
CA ASP A 58 2.99 -4.74 -21.76
C ASP A 58 4.39 -4.61 -21.17
N LYS A 59 4.70 -3.48 -20.54
CA LYS A 59 5.95 -3.24 -19.83
C LYS A 59 5.89 -3.73 -18.40
N ASP A 60 7.04 -4.14 -17.87
CA ASP A 60 7.19 -4.54 -16.46
C ASP A 60 7.27 -3.29 -15.57
N MET A 61 6.29 -3.07 -14.71
CA MET A 61 6.15 -1.89 -13.88
C MET A 61 6.32 -2.21 -12.40
N PRO A 62 6.91 -1.30 -11.59
CA PRO A 62 7.04 -1.50 -10.16
C PRO A 62 5.72 -1.26 -9.42
N PHE A 63 5.49 -2.08 -8.40
CA PHE A 63 4.40 -1.99 -7.45
C PHE A 63 4.95 -1.86 -6.04
N ILE A 64 4.53 -0.83 -5.33
CA ILE A 64 4.74 -0.67 -3.89
C ILE A 64 3.57 -1.34 -3.19
N ILE A 65 3.85 -2.31 -2.33
CA ILE A 65 2.85 -3.10 -1.59
C ILE A 65 3.05 -2.97 -0.09
N PHE A 66 2.08 -3.43 0.72
CA PHE A 66 2.13 -3.39 2.18
C PHE A 66 2.48 -1.99 2.73
N ASN A 67 1.87 -0.93 2.16
CA ASN A 67 2.13 0.46 2.55
C ASN A 67 3.62 0.86 2.47
N GLY A 68 4.37 0.27 1.54
CA GLY A 68 5.79 0.56 1.34
C GLY A 68 6.75 -0.37 2.09
N ALA A 69 6.27 -1.44 2.70
CA ALA A 69 7.14 -2.45 3.29
C ALA A 69 7.82 -3.30 2.22
N ALA A 70 7.26 -3.43 1.03
CA ALA A 70 7.92 -4.12 -0.08
C ALA A 70 7.59 -3.48 -1.44
N ALA A 71 8.44 -3.74 -2.44
CA ALA A 71 8.18 -3.42 -3.83
C ALA A 71 8.61 -4.57 -4.74
N TYR A 72 7.79 -4.81 -5.76
CA TYR A 72 8.00 -5.85 -6.77
C TYR A 72 7.83 -5.29 -8.16
N MET A 73 8.53 -5.87 -9.12
CA MET A 73 8.19 -5.74 -10.54
C MET A 73 6.95 -6.57 -10.84
N GLY A 74 6.01 -6.01 -11.56
CA GLY A 74 4.70 -6.63 -11.77
C GLY A 74 4.76 -7.94 -12.56
N LYS A 75 5.35 -7.91 -13.77
CA LYS A 75 5.37 -9.08 -14.66
C LYS A 75 6.42 -10.11 -14.29
N SER A 76 7.63 -9.67 -14.00
CA SER A 76 8.74 -10.57 -13.63
C SER A 76 8.63 -11.07 -12.19
N GLU A 77 7.74 -10.49 -11.39
CA GLU A 77 7.58 -10.76 -9.97
C GLU A 77 8.90 -10.61 -9.17
N LYS A 78 9.85 -9.86 -9.75
CA LYS A 78 11.14 -9.63 -9.13
C LYS A 78 10.97 -8.72 -7.92
N LEU A 79 11.40 -9.19 -6.75
CA LEU A 79 11.51 -8.37 -5.55
C LEU A 79 12.54 -7.26 -5.80
N LEU A 80 12.15 -6.01 -5.59
CA LEU A 80 13.05 -4.85 -5.64
C LEU A 80 13.67 -4.59 -4.27
N PHE A 81 12.84 -4.56 -3.25
CA PHE A 81 13.23 -4.48 -1.84
C PHE A 81 12.09 -4.95 -0.94
N GLU A 82 12.46 -5.33 0.28
CA GLU A 82 11.53 -5.62 1.37
C GLU A 82 12.10 -5.10 2.69
N ARG A 83 11.24 -4.53 3.53
CA ARG A 83 11.56 -4.00 4.85
C ARG A 83 10.77 -4.78 5.88
N PHE A 84 11.47 -5.63 6.58
CA PHE A 84 10.86 -6.44 7.62
C PHE A 84 10.64 -5.62 8.89
N LEU A 85 9.53 -5.88 9.54
CA LEU A 85 9.29 -5.50 10.92
C LEU A 85 10.26 -6.28 11.82
N ASP A 86 10.88 -5.60 12.76
CA ASP A 86 11.71 -6.27 13.76
C ASP A 86 10.92 -7.42 14.41
N PHE A 87 11.57 -8.58 14.57
CA PHE A 87 10.88 -9.80 14.98
C PHE A 87 10.31 -9.67 16.40
N ASP A 88 11.04 -9.05 17.33
CA ASP A 88 10.60 -8.90 18.73
C ASP A 88 9.44 -7.91 18.79
N LEU A 89 9.42 -6.85 17.96
CA LEU A 89 8.30 -5.93 17.84
C LEU A 89 7.08 -6.60 17.20
N ALA A 90 7.28 -7.43 16.18
CA ALA A 90 6.20 -8.21 15.58
C ALA A 90 5.58 -9.18 16.59
N LYS A 91 6.42 -9.84 17.38
CA LYS A 91 5.99 -10.74 18.44
C LYS A 91 5.26 -9.98 19.56
N GLU A 92 5.78 -8.85 20.02
CA GLU A 92 5.11 -7.99 21.00
C GLU A 92 3.71 -7.60 20.50
N THR A 93 3.62 -7.14 19.25
CA THR A 93 2.34 -6.79 18.61
C THR A 93 1.38 -7.96 18.56
N PHE A 94 1.86 -9.13 18.15
CA PHE A 94 1.07 -10.34 18.04
C PHE A 94 0.56 -10.80 19.41
N ASP A 95 1.41 -10.80 20.43
CA ASP A 95 1.08 -11.22 21.81
C ASP A 95 0.05 -10.29 22.45
N ILE A 96 0.15 -8.98 22.23
CA ILE A 96 -0.86 -8.00 22.66
C ILE A 96 -2.20 -8.31 22.01
N GLY A 97 -2.22 -8.48 20.68
CA GLY A 97 -3.45 -8.80 19.95
C GLY A 97 -4.07 -10.14 20.37
N GLN A 98 -3.26 -11.14 20.72
CA GLN A 98 -3.74 -12.41 21.29
C GLN A 98 -4.43 -12.18 22.64
N LYS A 99 -3.82 -11.42 23.55
CA LYS A 99 -4.41 -11.09 24.87
C LYS A 99 -5.72 -10.32 24.76
N LEU A 100 -5.82 -9.43 23.77
CA LEU A 100 -7.03 -8.65 23.47
C LEU A 100 -8.09 -9.45 22.69
N GLY A 101 -7.79 -10.69 22.29
CA GLY A 101 -8.71 -11.52 21.51
C GLY A 101 -8.93 -11.04 20.08
N ILE A 102 -8.00 -10.26 19.52
CA ILE A 102 -8.08 -9.71 18.16
C ILE A 102 -7.80 -10.79 17.11
N ALA A 103 -8.52 -10.75 15.99
CA ALA A 103 -8.21 -11.55 14.81
C ALA A 103 -6.98 -10.97 14.14
N GLN A 104 -5.95 -11.79 13.89
CA GLN A 104 -4.67 -11.33 13.37
C GLN A 104 -4.24 -12.09 12.13
N ILE A 105 -3.61 -11.38 11.23
CA ILE A 105 -2.93 -11.91 10.05
C ILE A 105 -1.47 -11.45 10.10
N VAL A 106 -0.56 -12.36 9.78
CA VAL A 106 0.87 -12.07 9.65
C VAL A 106 1.32 -12.42 8.24
N TRP A 107 2.02 -11.52 7.61
CA TRP A 107 2.63 -11.71 6.31
C TRP A 107 4.15 -11.92 6.43
N THR A 108 4.64 -12.96 5.80
CA THR A 108 6.06 -13.31 5.75
C THR A 108 6.42 -13.59 4.28
N GLY A 109 6.76 -12.53 3.55
CA GLY A 109 6.88 -12.61 2.09
C GLY A 109 5.55 -13.07 1.46
N PRO A 110 5.54 -14.18 0.68
CA PRO A 110 4.33 -14.66 0.02
C PRO A 110 3.42 -15.50 0.93
N ARG A 111 3.80 -15.78 2.18
CA ARG A 111 3.03 -16.65 3.08
C ARG A 111 2.08 -15.87 3.97
N LEU A 112 0.90 -16.45 4.19
CA LEU A 112 -0.16 -15.90 5.01
C LEU A 112 -0.38 -16.76 6.27
N TRP A 113 -0.31 -16.11 7.44
CA TRP A 113 -0.55 -16.77 8.71
C TRP A 113 -1.69 -16.07 9.45
N GLY A 114 -2.58 -16.85 10.05
CA GLY A 114 -3.62 -16.33 10.94
C GLY A 114 -3.40 -16.81 12.36
N ASN A 115 -3.74 -15.99 13.37
CA ASN A 115 -3.65 -16.43 14.76
C ASN A 115 -4.72 -17.46 15.12
N ARG A 116 -5.80 -17.53 14.39
CA ARG A 116 -6.89 -18.51 14.51
C ARG A 116 -7.77 -18.50 13.27
N ARG A 117 -8.58 -19.54 13.08
CA ARG A 117 -9.68 -19.52 12.12
C ARG A 117 -10.93 -18.91 12.75
N CYS A 118 -11.40 -17.81 12.20
CA CYS A 118 -12.66 -17.14 12.54
C CYS A 118 -13.17 -16.38 11.31
N ASP A 119 -14.40 -15.87 11.36
CA ASP A 119 -15.01 -15.19 10.21
C ASP A 119 -14.13 -14.07 9.63
N LYS A 120 -13.47 -13.28 10.50
CA LYS A 120 -12.59 -12.19 10.08
C LYS A 120 -11.35 -12.69 9.32
N THR A 121 -10.66 -13.72 9.83
CA THR A 121 -9.46 -14.29 9.18
C THR A 121 -9.80 -15.09 7.93
N VAL A 122 -10.90 -15.85 7.94
CA VAL A 122 -11.38 -16.58 6.77
C VAL A 122 -11.80 -15.61 5.65
N ARG A 123 -12.50 -14.52 6.00
CA ARG A 123 -12.85 -13.47 5.03
C ARG A 123 -11.59 -12.83 4.43
N TYR A 124 -10.56 -12.55 5.26
CA TYR A 124 -9.30 -12.00 4.77
C TYR A 124 -8.58 -13.00 3.84
N GLU A 125 -8.52 -14.28 4.20
CA GLU A 125 -7.99 -15.35 3.34
C GLU A 125 -8.70 -15.38 1.98
N SER A 126 -10.03 -15.27 1.97
CA SER A 126 -10.83 -15.35 0.72
C SER A 126 -10.56 -14.20 -0.25
N ILE A 127 -10.16 -13.03 0.26
CA ILE A 127 -9.77 -11.89 -0.58
C ILE A 127 -8.28 -11.91 -0.96
N SER A 128 -7.48 -12.75 -0.30
CA SER A 128 -6.05 -12.93 -0.58
C SER A 128 -5.90 -14.02 -1.65
N LYS A 129 -6.09 -13.63 -2.91
CA LYS A 129 -6.19 -14.55 -4.06
C LYS A 129 -5.06 -15.59 -4.08
N ASN A 130 -5.45 -16.85 -4.26
CA ASN A 130 -4.54 -18.00 -4.43
C ASN A 130 -3.63 -18.33 -3.24
N LEU A 131 -3.91 -17.80 -2.05
CA LEU A 131 -3.14 -18.09 -0.85
C LEU A 131 -3.99 -18.86 0.16
N SER A 132 -3.39 -19.87 0.78
CA SER A 132 -3.96 -20.58 1.92
C SER A 132 -3.32 -20.08 3.20
N MET A 133 -4.15 -19.79 4.20
CA MET A 133 -3.72 -19.32 5.50
C MET A 133 -3.31 -20.50 6.39
N SER A 134 -2.07 -20.49 6.85
CA SER A 134 -1.60 -21.35 7.94
C SER A 134 -1.95 -20.74 9.30
N ILE A 135 -2.07 -21.56 10.33
CA ILE A 135 -2.35 -21.07 11.68
C ILE A 135 -1.05 -21.05 12.49
N VAL A 136 -0.80 -19.92 13.14
CA VAL A 136 0.30 -19.75 14.12
C VAL A 136 -0.27 -19.14 15.39
N THR A 137 0.03 -19.75 16.53
CA THR A 137 -0.41 -19.26 17.85
C THR A 137 0.71 -18.59 18.65
N ASP A 138 1.95 -18.80 18.24
CA ASP A 138 3.14 -18.12 18.75
C ASP A 138 4.11 -17.88 17.57
N LEU A 139 4.48 -16.62 17.32
CA LEU A 139 5.39 -16.27 16.22
C LEU A 139 6.79 -16.88 16.39
N ALA A 140 7.20 -17.21 17.63
CA ALA A 140 8.49 -17.87 17.84
C ALA A 140 8.59 -19.22 17.13
N ALA A 141 7.44 -19.90 16.91
CA ALA A 141 7.41 -21.21 16.25
C ALA A 141 7.80 -21.15 14.75
N ILE A 142 7.67 -19.98 14.12
CA ILE A 142 7.99 -19.81 12.68
C ILE A 142 9.22 -18.95 12.44
N LYS A 143 9.94 -18.54 13.48
CA LYS A 143 11.08 -17.61 13.36
C LYS A 143 12.15 -18.10 12.40
N ASP A 144 12.47 -19.38 12.46
CA ASP A 144 13.51 -20.00 11.62
C ASP A 144 12.99 -20.52 10.26
N GLU A 145 11.67 -20.38 10.03
CA GLU A 145 11.02 -20.83 8.78
C GLU A 145 10.77 -19.70 7.78
N VAL A 146 11.00 -18.45 8.20
CA VAL A 146 10.67 -17.25 7.40
C VAL A 146 11.86 -16.30 7.36
N ASP A 147 12.03 -15.60 6.23
CA ASP A 147 13.08 -14.59 6.07
C ASP A 147 12.85 -13.36 6.95
N GLY A 148 11.58 -13.07 7.25
CA GLY A 148 11.15 -11.96 8.08
C GLY A 148 9.64 -11.74 8.06
N ILE A 149 9.18 -10.77 8.84
CA ILE A 149 7.77 -10.40 8.93
C ILE A 149 7.56 -9.07 8.22
N SER A 150 6.84 -9.10 7.10
CA SER A 150 6.54 -7.89 6.31
C SER A 150 5.49 -7.01 7.00
N LYS A 151 4.50 -7.65 7.67
CA LYS A 151 3.39 -6.96 8.31
C LYS A 151 2.66 -7.85 9.31
N VAL A 152 2.24 -7.26 10.45
CA VAL A 152 1.20 -7.80 11.32
C VAL A 152 -0.06 -6.96 11.12
N LEU A 153 -1.19 -7.60 10.89
CA LEU A 153 -2.49 -6.96 10.67
C LEU A 153 -3.48 -7.41 11.73
N TRP A 154 -4.12 -6.48 12.40
CA TRP A 154 -5.25 -6.70 13.28
C TRP A 154 -6.56 -6.39 12.55
N ILE A 155 -7.55 -7.24 12.71
CA ILE A 155 -8.85 -7.11 12.07
C ILE A 155 -9.93 -7.06 13.13
N ASP A 156 -10.64 -5.92 13.21
CA ASP A 156 -11.79 -5.76 14.10
C ASP A 156 -12.81 -4.77 13.54
N ASP A 157 -13.86 -4.49 14.31
CA ASP A 157 -14.86 -3.49 13.96
C ASP A 157 -14.23 -2.09 13.89
N PRO A 158 -14.68 -1.20 12.99
CA PRO A 158 -14.06 0.11 12.77
C PRO A 158 -13.92 0.96 14.04
N ALA A 159 -14.92 0.92 14.94
CA ALA A 159 -14.85 1.65 16.21
C ALA A 159 -13.74 1.12 17.12
N LYS A 160 -13.58 -0.20 17.19
CA LYS A 160 -12.52 -0.85 17.98
C LYS A 160 -11.14 -0.62 17.36
N VAL A 161 -11.01 -0.68 16.04
CA VAL A 161 -9.77 -0.35 15.33
C VAL A 161 -9.35 1.08 15.61
N LYS A 162 -10.28 2.04 15.59
CA LYS A 162 -9.98 3.45 15.89
C LYS A 162 -9.47 3.65 17.32
N GLU A 163 -10.09 2.99 18.30
CA GLU A 163 -9.65 3.00 19.70
C GLU A 163 -8.24 2.41 19.84
N LEU A 164 -8.03 1.19 19.33
CA LEU A 164 -6.76 0.47 19.42
C LEU A 164 -5.64 1.16 18.64
N SER A 165 -5.96 1.85 17.53
CA SER A 165 -4.97 2.60 16.76
C SER A 165 -4.31 3.70 17.60
N ALA A 166 -5.09 4.49 18.32
CA ALA A 166 -4.58 5.55 19.18
C ALA A 166 -3.70 4.97 20.32
N GLU A 167 -4.18 3.88 20.96
CA GLU A 167 -3.46 3.20 22.03
C GLU A 167 -2.14 2.59 21.54
N MET A 168 -2.16 1.86 20.45
CA MET A 168 -0.98 1.17 19.91
C MET A 168 0.03 2.15 19.32
N CYS A 169 -0.41 3.22 18.66
CA CYS A 169 0.50 4.28 18.21
C CYS A 169 1.22 4.94 19.38
N ALA A 170 0.54 5.16 20.50
CA ALA A 170 1.16 5.70 21.71
C ALA A 170 2.12 4.67 22.37
N HIS A 171 1.73 3.40 22.40
CA HIS A 171 2.54 2.32 23.00
C HIS A 171 3.84 2.09 22.23
N PHE A 172 3.76 1.97 20.92
CA PHE A 172 4.94 1.68 20.08
C PHE A 172 5.75 2.93 19.72
N GLY A 173 5.14 4.11 19.69
CA GLY A 173 5.80 5.37 19.37
C GLY A 173 6.51 5.29 18.01
N THR A 174 7.84 5.51 18.01
CA THR A 174 8.69 5.46 16.81
C THR A 174 9.32 4.10 16.55
N ARG A 175 9.02 3.07 17.37
CA ARG A 175 9.62 1.73 17.21
C ARG A 175 9.11 1.02 15.96
N LEU A 176 7.85 1.24 15.59
CA LEU A 176 7.21 0.73 14.37
C LEU A 176 6.16 1.73 13.90
N LYS A 177 5.63 1.53 12.69
CA LYS A 177 4.48 2.29 12.19
C LYS A 177 3.18 1.54 12.39
N CYS A 178 2.19 2.24 12.94
CA CYS A 178 0.78 1.85 12.95
C CYS A 178 0.09 2.57 11.81
N VAL A 179 -0.49 1.83 10.86
CA VAL A 179 -1.21 2.39 9.71
C VAL A 179 -2.58 1.75 9.59
N SER A 180 -3.55 2.50 9.08
CA SER A 180 -4.87 1.99 8.73
C SER A 180 -5.07 2.20 7.23
N SER A 181 -5.19 1.10 6.49
CA SER A 181 -5.49 1.12 5.05
C SER A 181 -6.98 0.98 4.78
N MET A 182 -7.73 0.48 5.76
CA MET A 182 -9.20 0.35 5.76
C MET A 182 -9.74 0.52 7.16
N PRO A 183 -11.01 0.94 7.35
CA PRO A 183 -11.57 1.19 8.68
C PRO A 183 -11.49 0.02 9.68
N HIS A 184 -11.45 -1.23 9.20
CA HIS A 184 -11.35 -2.44 10.01
C HIS A 184 -9.94 -3.02 10.13
N PHE A 185 -8.93 -2.33 9.62
CA PHE A 185 -7.55 -2.80 9.61
C PHE A 185 -6.64 -1.88 10.42
N LEU A 186 -5.90 -2.43 11.35
CA LEU A 186 -4.76 -1.81 11.99
C LEU A 186 -3.52 -2.61 11.61
N GLU A 187 -2.60 -1.99 10.91
CA GLU A 187 -1.41 -2.61 10.35
C GLU A 187 -0.16 -2.13 11.09
N PHE A 188 0.71 -3.05 11.40
CA PHE A 188 2.01 -2.79 12.03
C PHE A 188 3.10 -3.19 11.05
N ILE A 189 3.90 -2.22 10.66
CA ILE A 189 4.98 -2.37 9.67
C ILE A 189 6.28 -1.75 10.22
N SER A 190 7.39 -2.08 9.57
CA SER A 190 8.68 -1.46 9.89
C SER A 190 8.59 0.07 9.92
N ASN A 191 9.30 0.70 10.85
CA ASN A 191 9.37 2.16 10.91
C ASN A 191 10.00 2.77 9.63
N ASP A 192 10.84 2.03 8.93
CA ASP A 192 11.45 2.43 7.68
C ASP A 192 10.51 2.25 6.46
N ALA A 193 9.41 1.51 6.63
CA ALA A 193 8.40 1.36 5.59
C ALA A 193 7.56 2.63 5.45
N GLY A 194 7.01 2.86 4.27
CA GLY A 194 6.13 3.98 3.94
C GLY A 194 6.06 4.16 2.43
N LYS A 195 4.89 4.55 1.89
CA LYS A 195 4.75 4.76 0.45
C LYS A 195 5.75 5.82 -0.08
N GLY A 196 6.03 6.86 0.72
CA GLY A 196 7.00 7.91 0.35
C GLY A 196 8.44 7.40 0.31
N THR A 197 8.89 6.67 1.33
CA THR A 197 10.24 6.09 1.37
C THR A 197 10.43 5.00 0.30
N ALA A 198 9.37 4.25 0.01
CA ALA A 198 9.38 3.27 -1.08
C ALA A 198 9.46 3.95 -2.44
N LEU A 199 8.69 5.02 -2.65
CA LEU A 199 8.74 5.81 -3.89
C LEU A 199 10.12 6.44 -4.11
N GLU A 200 10.74 6.97 -3.05
CA GLU A 200 12.11 7.50 -3.09
C GLU A 200 13.12 6.44 -3.55
N GLU A 201 13.01 5.22 -3.04
CA GLU A 201 13.90 4.13 -3.41
C GLU A 201 13.72 3.71 -4.88
N ILE A 202 12.47 3.61 -5.35
CA ILE A 202 12.18 3.36 -6.77
C ILE A 202 12.72 4.51 -7.63
N ALA A 203 12.51 5.77 -7.23
CA ALA A 203 13.03 6.91 -7.96
C ALA A 203 14.55 6.87 -8.11
N LYS A 204 15.28 6.52 -7.04
CA LYS A 204 16.73 6.31 -7.06
C LYS A 204 17.15 5.17 -8.01
N LEU A 205 16.44 4.03 -8.00
CA LEU A 205 16.73 2.90 -8.88
C LEU A 205 16.60 3.26 -10.37
N TYR A 206 15.68 4.18 -10.71
CA TYR A 206 15.46 4.62 -12.09
C TYR A 206 16.16 5.93 -12.44
N GLY A 207 16.90 6.55 -11.51
CA GLY A 207 17.60 7.82 -11.73
C GLY A 207 16.64 8.99 -11.99
N ILE A 208 15.46 8.99 -11.37
CA ILE A 208 14.42 10.02 -11.53
C ILE A 208 14.48 10.97 -10.34
N ASP A 209 14.62 12.27 -10.60
CA ASP A 209 14.58 13.28 -9.55
C ASP A 209 13.16 13.47 -9.02
N ARG A 210 13.03 13.77 -7.72
CA ARG A 210 11.72 13.97 -7.09
C ARG A 210 10.88 15.04 -7.78
N SER A 211 11.50 16.08 -8.35
CA SER A 211 10.81 17.15 -9.09
C SER A 211 10.17 16.69 -10.40
N GLU A 212 10.55 15.49 -10.86
CA GLU A 212 10.03 14.85 -12.06
C GLU A 212 8.94 13.78 -11.75
N ILE A 213 8.44 13.76 -10.50
CA ILE A 213 7.45 12.78 -10.02
C ILE A 213 6.12 13.48 -9.74
N ILE A 214 5.04 12.88 -10.24
CA ILE A 214 3.67 13.15 -9.78
C ILE A 214 3.28 12.02 -8.83
N ALA A 215 2.73 12.34 -7.65
CA ALA A 215 2.10 11.38 -6.76
C ALA A 215 0.62 11.71 -6.59
N ILE A 216 -0.24 10.68 -6.62
CA ILE A 216 -1.69 10.81 -6.53
C ILE A 216 -2.21 9.90 -5.42
N GLY A 217 -3.05 10.41 -4.52
CA GLY A 217 -3.58 9.65 -3.39
C GLY A 217 -4.79 10.29 -2.72
N ASP A 218 -5.40 9.55 -1.78
CA ASP A 218 -6.57 10.02 -1.02
C ASP A 218 -6.43 9.80 0.49
N GLY A 219 -5.54 8.91 0.94
CA GLY A 219 -5.45 8.48 2.34
C GLY A 219 -4.35 9.14 3.15
N GLN A 220 -4.44 9.01 4.48
CA GLN A 220 -3.37 9.46 5.39
C GLN A 220 -2.03 8.75 5.14
N ASN A 221 -2.08 7.47 4.74
CA ASN A 221 -0.91 6.68 4.37
C ASN A 221 -0.23 7.16 3.08
N ASP A 222 -0.90 8.03 2.29
CA ASP A 222 -0.35 8.63 1.07
C ASP A 222 0.40 9.95 1.33
N ILE A 223 0.14 10.62 2.45
CA ILE A 223 0.70 11.95 2.75
C ILE A 223 2.21 11.98 2.57
N CYS A 224 2.91 10.91 2.99
CA CYS A 224 4.36 10.85 2.85
C CYS A 224 4.81 10.77 1.38
N MET A 225 4.05 10.10 0.52
CA MET A 225 4.28 9.99 -0.93
C MET A 225 3.94 11.31 -1.63
N LEU A 226 2.81 11.92 -1.29
CA LEU A 226 2.34 13.19 -1.83
C LEU A 226 3.33 14.33 -1.53
N LYS A 227 3.88 14.37 -0.30
CA LYS A 227 4.90 15.36 0.10
C LYS A 227 6.29 15.08 -0.49
N TYR A 228 6.62 13.82 -0.77
CA TYR A 228 7.90 13.48 -1.37
C TYR A 228 7.98 13.92 -2.83
N ALA A 229 6.93 13.67 -3.62
CA ALA A 229 6.88 14.00 -5.03
C ALA A 229 7.06 15.52 -5.27
N GLY A 230 7.55 15.87 -6.46
CA GLY A 230 7.63 17.26 -6.90
C GLY A 230 6.28 17.87 -7.26
N PHE A 231 5.24 17.04 -7.38
CA PHE A 231 3.85 17.45 -7.59
C PHE A 231 2.90 16.44 -6.94
N GLY A 232 2.40 16.80 -5.77
CA GLY A 232 1.43 16.02 -5.01
C GLY A 232 0.00 16.34 -5.43
N VAL A 233 -0.80 15.33 -5.67
CA VAL A 233 -2.19 15.45 -6.14
C VAL A 233 -3.12 14.66 -5.22
N ALA A 234 -4.14 15.31 -4.70
CA ALA A 234 -5.25 14.64 -4.02
C ALA A 234 -6.41 14.45 -4.99
N VAL A 235 -7.12 13.31 -4.89
CA VAL A 235 -8.42 13.16 -5.55
C VAL A 235 -9.51 13.89 -4.78
N GLU A 236 -10.63 14.24 -5.44
CA GLU A 236 -11.72 15.03 -4.83
C GLU A 236 -12.34 14.36 -3.60
N ASN A 237 -12.42 13.03 -3.59
CA ASN A 237 -12.93 12.25 -2.46
C ASN A 237 -11.97 12.15 -1.26
N ALA A 238 -10.73 12.67 -1.38
CA ALA A 238 -9.78 12.69 -0.26
C ALA A 238 -10.27 13.60 0.88
N PRO A 239 -9.94 13.28 2.16
CA PRO A 239 -10.19 14.17 3.29
C PRO A 239 -9.44 15.51 3.16
N ASP A 240 -9.98 16.56 3.79
CA ASP A 240 -9.39 17.91 3.73
C ASP A 240 -7.94 17.96 4.20
N GLU A 241 -7.57 17.17 5.19
CA GLU A 241 -6.20 17.05 5.71
C GLU A 241 -5.20 16.53 4.67
N VAL A 242 -5.65 15.65 3.76
CA VAL A 242 -4.83 15.15 2.64
C VAL A 242 -4.76 16.20 1.53
N LYS A 243 -5.89 16.82 1.19
CA LYS A 243 -5.92 17.93 0.19
C LYS A 243 -5.02 19.09 0.59
N ALA A 244 -4.98 19.42 1.88
CA ALA A 244 -4.21 20.55 2.41
C ALA A 244 -2.69 20.42 2.21
N VAL A 245 -2.18 19.22 1.97
CA VAL A 245 -0.74 18.97 1.75
C VAL A 245 -0.36 18.80 0.28
N CYS A 246 -1.32 18.90 -0.64
CA CYS A 246 -1.15 18.68 -2.06
C CYS A 246 -1.06 19.99 -2.86
N ASP A 247 -0.38 19.94 -4.01
CA ASP A 247 -0.27 21.05 -4.95
C ASP A 247 -1.52 21.21 -5.82
N TYR A 248 -2.28 20.13 -6.00
CA TYR A 248 -3.46 20.08 -6.87
C TYR A 248 -4.52 19.11 -6.33
N VAL A 249 -5.79 19.43 -6.58
CA VAL A 249 -6.91 18.53 -6.34
C VAL A 249 -7.54 18.22 -7.70
N THR A 250 -7.55 16.93 -8.05
CA THR A 250 -8.16 16.42 -9.28
C THR A 250 -9.59 15.94 -9.05
N LEU A 251 -10.22 15.35 -10.05
CA LEU A 251 -11.55 14.74 -9.96
C LEU A 251 -11.54 13.55 -8.97
N SER A 252 -12.74 13.08 -8.61
CA SER A 252 -12.87 11.91 -7.73
C SER A 252 -12.35 10.62 -8.40
N ASN A 253 -12.14 9.58 -7.61
CA ASN A 253 -11.83 8.24 -8.11
C ASN A 253 -12.95 7.66 -9.00
N ASN A 254 -14.20 8.09 -8.79
CA ASN A 254 -15.35 7.69 -9.61
C ASN A 254 -15.46 8.47 -10.93
N ASP A 255 -14.76 9.60 -11.05
CA ASP A 255 -14.77 10.51 -12.20
C ASP A 255 -13.42 10.55 -12.93
N ASP A 256 -12.63 9.47 -12.83
CA ASP A 256 -11.35 9.30 -13.52
C ASP A 256 -10.28 10.35 -13.14
N GLY A 257 -10.14 10.70 -11.86
CA GLY A 257 -9.21 11.72 -11.41
C GLY A 257 -7.75 11.46 -11.80
N VAL A 258 -7.31 10.19 -11.83
CA VAL A 258 -5.96 9.81 -12.28
C VAL A 258 -5.79 10.06 -13.79
N ALA A 259 -6.81 9.75 -14.62
CA ALA A 259 -6.76 10.02 -16.05
C ALA A 259 -6.68 11.53 -16.33
N GLU A 260 -7.45 12.34 -15.60
CA GLU A 260 -7.41 13.81 -15.72
C GLU A 260 -5.99 14.35 -15.49
N VAL A 261 -5.32 13.88 -14.43
CA VAL A 261 -3.94 14.28 -14.15
C VAL A 261 -2.98 13.89 -15.27
N ILE A 262 -3.08 12.67 -15.76
CA ILE A 262 -2.23 12.17 -16.85
C ILE A 262 -2.46 12.98 -18.11
N GLU A 263 -3.70 13.16 -18.54
CA GLU A 263 -4.06 13.91 -19.73
C GLU A 263 -3.61 15.37 -19.66
N LYS A 264 -3.71 15.99 -18.47
CA LYS A 264 -3.39 17.41 -18.27
C LYS A 264 -1.90 17.71 -18.14
N PHE A 265 -1.13 16.84 -17.47
CA PHE A 265 0.25 17.13 -17.08
C PHE A 265 1.30 16.31 -17.83
N ILE A 266 0.89 15.20 -18.48
CA ILE A 266 1.80 14.27 -19.17
C ILE A 266 1.59 14.30 -20.68
N LEU A 267 0.33 14.18 -21.14
CA LEU A 267 -0.01 13.94 -22.56
C LEU A 267 -0.26 15.24 -23.36
N LYS A 268 -0.04 16.39 -22.76
CA LYS A 268 -0.16 17.68 -23.47
C LYS A 268 0.97 17.92 -24.44
#